data_74765364a5a648e5783878964cc44371
#
_entry.id   74765364a5a648e5783878964cc44371
#
_cell.length_a   1.000
_cell.length_b   1.000
_cell.length_c   1.000
_cell.angle_alpha   90.00
_cell.angle_beta   90.00
_cell.angle_gamma   90.00
#
_symmetry.space_group_name_H-M   'P 1'
#
loop_
_entity.id
_entity.type
_entity.pdbx_description
1 polymer ?
#
loop_
_entity_poly.entity_id
_entity_poly.type
_entity_poly.pdbx_seq_one_letter_code
_entity_poly.pdbx_strand_id
1 'polypeptide(L)'
;MELMNLSCEGFLEELASKAAAPGGGGASALVGAAGVALGSMVGSLTVGKKKYAAVEADITALNVRAEALRKRLEALVQADAEAFLPVAAAYKLPKETPEQQARKAAVLEKALDRACAVPLEVMTACGEGIALAAEYAEKGSVLARSDAGCAALFCKAAMQAAGLNVKVNTRLMADKAHADALEARAEQLLAEFVPQADRVYQTVSNE
;
A
#
# COMPACT_ATOMS: atom_id res chain seq x y z
N MET A 1 6.11 -4.34 19.35
CA MET A 1 5.12 -3.25 19.47
C MET A 1 4.27 -3.29 18.20
N GLU A 2 2.97 -3.32 18.32
CA GLU A 2 2.05 -3.30 17.19
C GLU A 2 1.87 -1.85 16.71
N LEU A 3 2.35 -1.54 15.51
CA LEU A 3 2.35 -0.18 14.97
C LEU A 3 0.95 0.43 14.84
N MET A 4 -0.03 -0.39 14.46
CA MET A 4 -1.43 0.05 14.33
C MET A 4 -2.14 0.33 15.66
N ASN A 5 -1.54 -0.04 16.79
CA ASN A 5 -2.07 0.29 18.13
C ASN A 5 -1.54 1.62 18.67
N LEU A 6 -0.64 2.29 17.96
CA LEU A 6 -0.19 3.63 18.30
C LEU A 6 -1.29 4.65 17.99
N SER A 7 -1.30 5.77 18.75
CA SER A 7 -2.05 6.93 18.31
C SER A 7 -1.49 7.45 16.98
N CYS A 8 -2.28 8.23 16.22
CA CYS A 8 -1.78 8.87 15.00
C CYS A 8 -0.52 9.69 15.28
N GLU A 9 -0.50 10.43 16.39
CA GLU A 9 0.67 11.21 16.82
C GLU A 9 1.86 10.29 17.11
N GLY A 10 1.67 9.24 17.90
CA GLY A 10 2.74 8.28 18.24
C GLY A 10 3.31 7.56 17.02
N PHE A 11 2.47 7.22 16.03
CA PHE A 11 2.96 6.65 14.78
C PHE A 11 3.83 7.65 13.99
N LEU A 12 3.42 8.91 13.93
CA LEU A 12 4.16 9.96 13.23
C LEU A 12 5.49 10.29 13.95
N GLU A 13 5.50 10.30 15.28
CA GLU A 13 6.73 10.48 16.07
C GLU A 13 7.71 9.34 15.82
N GLU A 14 7.24 8.08 15.82
CA GLU A 14 8.10 6.92 15.54
C GLU A 14 8.63 6.97 14.11
N LEU A 15 7.78 7.27 13.12
CA LEU A 15 8.17 7.42 11.71
C LEU A 15 9.20 8.53 11.50
N ALA A 16 9.14 9.63 12.25
CA ALA A 16 10.08 10.74 12.17
C ALA A 16 11.40 10.48 12.92
N SER A 17 11.49 9.38 13.66
CA SER A 17 12.62 9.04 14.51
C SER A 17 13.79 8.41 13.71
N LYS A 18 14.83 7.94 14.42
CA LYS A 18 15.91 7.12 13.86
C LYS A 18 15.63 5.61 13.96
N ALA A 19 14.41 5.24 14.31
CA ALA A 19 14.01 3.84 14.37
C ALA A 19 14.12 3.17 12.99
N ALA A 20 14.42 1.88 12.99
CA ALA A 20 14.53 1.12 11.75
C ALA A 20 13.19 0.88 11.07
N ALA A 21 12.11 0.98 11.83
CA ALA A 21 10.70 0.88 11.40
C ALA A 21 9.81 1.65 12.39
N PRO A 22 8.65 2.22 11.92
CA PRO A 22 8.13 2.13 10.57
C PRO A 22 8.97 2.95 9.56
N GLY A 23 8.97 2.51 8.30
CA GLY A 23 9.58 3.19 7.18
C GLY A 23 8.57 3.54 6.09
N GLY A 24 9.08 3.85 4.89
CA GLY A 24 8.26 4.24 3.74
C GLY A 24 7.24 3.19 3.31
N GLY A 25 7.53 1.89 3.47
CA GLY A 25 6.60 0.81 3.14
C GLY A 25 5.42 0.76 4.10
N GLY A 26 5.67 0.76 5.42
CA GLY A 26 4.61 0.81 6.43
C GLY A 26 3.76 2.08 6.34
N ALA A 27 4.40 3.25 6.11
CA ALA A 27 3.70 4.50 5.88
C ALA A 27 2.82 4.44 4.62
N SER A 28 3.30 3.82 3.53
CA SER A 28 2.52 3.63 2.31
C SER A 28 1.28 2.77 2.56
N ALA A 29 1.43 1.66 3.31
CA ALA A 29 0.31 0.80 3.67
C ALA A 29 -0.75 1.55 4.49
N LEU A 30 -0.33 2.38 5.46
CA LEU A 30 -1.24 3.20 6.26
C LEU A 30 -1.99 4.24 5.42
N VAL A 31 -1.31 4.92 4.49
CA VAL A 31 -1.96 5.88 3.58
C VAL A 31 -2.95 5.17 2.66
N GLY A 32 -2.60 3.98 2.14
CA GLY A 32 -3.51 3.15 1.37
C GLY A 32 -4.76 2.74 2.18
N ALA A 33 -4.59 2.33 3.44
CA ALA A 33 -5.70 2.00 4.35
C ALA A 33 -6.63 3.21 4.58
N ALA A 34 -6.05 4.41 4.77
CA ALA A 34 -6.80 5.66 4.89
C ALA A 34 -7.61 5.96 3.62
N GLY A 35 -7.00 5.73 2.43
CA GLY A 35 -7.69 5.86 1.15
C GLY A 35 -8.90 4.94 1.06
N VAL A 36 -8.74 3.65 1.38
CA VAL A 36 -9.85 2.68 1.38
C VAL A 36 -10.92 3.05 2.39
N ALA A 37 -10.54 3.55 3.59
CA ALA A 37 -11.49 4.02 4.61
C ALA A 37 -12.36 5.18 4.11
N LEU A 38 -11.79 6.15 3.37
CA LEU A 38 -12.56 7.23 2.72
C LEU A 38 -13.57 6.69 1.72
N GLY A 39 -13.19 5.73 0.88
CA GLY A 39 -14.13 5.04 -0.02
C GLY A 39 -15.28 4.39 0.75
N SER A 40 -14.99 3.67 1.83
CA SER A 40 -16.00 3.06 2.70
C SER A 40 -16.95 4.08 3.31
N MET A 41 -16.47 5.28 3.64
CA MET A 41 -17.31 6.38 4.14
C MET A 41 -18.32 6.80 3.10
N VAL A 42 -17.93 6.93 1.81
CA VAL A 42 -18.86 7.22 0.71
C VAL A 42 -19.97 6.17 0.64
N GLY A 43 -19.60 4.90 0.72
CA GLY A 43 -20.55 3.80 0.75
C GLY A 43 -21.50 3.87 1.94
N SER A 44 -20.97 4.10 3.15
CA SER A 44 -21.77 4.24 4.37
C SER A 44 -22.75 5.41 4.31
N LEU A 45 -22.37 6.52 3.64
CA LEU A 45 -23.22 7.67 3.41
C LEU A 45 -24.26 7.47 2.27
N THR A 46 -24.18 6.34 1.56
CA THR A 46 -25.08 6.00 0.44
C THR A 46 -26.18 5.03 0.87
N VAL A 47 -25.82 3.98 1.62
CA VAL A 47 -26.73 2.93 2.09
C VAL A 47 -27.89 3.52 2.93
N GLY A 48 -29.09 2.95 2.77
CA GLY A 48 -30.31 3.34 3.51
C GLY A 48 -30.98 4.62 3.01
N LYS A 49 -30.48 5.28 1.98
CA LYS A 49 -31.11 6.47 1.38
C LYS A 49 -32.01 6.08 0.21
N LYS A 50 -33.28 6.46 0.25
CA LYS A 50 -34.27 6.19 -0.83
C LYS A 50 -33.77 6.56 -2.23
N LYS A 51 -33.00 7.65 -2.35
CA LYS A 51 -32.44 8.12 -3.62
C LYS A 51 -31.51 7.10 -4.27
N TYR A 52 -30.84 6.26 -3.47
CA TYR A 52 -29.84 5.30 -3.91
C TYR A 52 -30.28 3.84 -3.79
N ALA A 53 -31.58 3.59 -3.59
CA ALA A 53 -32.12 2.24 -3.43
C ALA A 53 -31.77 1.29 -4.60
N ALA A 54 -31.66 1.81 -5.81
CA ALA A 54 -31.30 1.01 -6.99
C ALA A 54 -29.85 0.46 -6.96
N VAL A 55 -28.95 1.11 -6.23
CA VAL A 55 -27.53 0.73 -6.14
C VAL A 55 -27.14 0.21 -4.75
N GLU A 56 -28.10 0.09 -3.83
CA GLU A 56 -27.82 -0.24 -2.43
C GLU A 56 -27.14 -1.61 -2.27
N ALA A 57 -27.55 -2.60 -3.04
CA ALA A 57 -26.94 -3.94 -3.00
C ALA A 57 -25.48 -3.89 -3.48
N ASP A 58 -25.21 -3.15 -4.56
CA ASP A 58 -23.85 -2.96 -5.07
C ASP A 58 -22.96 -2.27 -4.04
N ILE A 59 -23.44 -1.16 -3.47
CA ILE A 59 -22.68 -0.42 -2.45
C ILE A 59 -22.43 -1.25 -1.20
N THR A 60 -23.39 -2.07 -0.78
CA THR A 60 -23.20 -2.99 0.35
C THR A 60 -22.10 -4.00 0.05
N ALA A 61 -22.08 -4.57 -1.13
CA ALA A 61 -21.02 -5.49 -1.56
C ALA A 61 -19.65 -4.79 -1.63
N LEU A 62 -19.61 -3.54 -2.14
CA LEU A 62 -18.39 -2.73 -2.14
C LEU A 62 -17.87 -2.48 -0.72
N ASN A 63 -18.74 -2.16 0.23
CA ASN A 63 -18.35 -1.92 1.63
C ASN A 63 -17.73 -3.17 2.26
N VAL A 64 -18.23 -4.37 1.96
CA VAL A 64 -17.63 -5.63 2.45
C VAL A 64 -16.23 -5.82 1.88
N ARG A 65 -16.03 -5.59 0.58
CA ARG A 65 -14.71 -5.67 -0.08
C ARG A 65 -13.75 -4.63 0.48
N ALA A 66 -14.21 -3.40 0.66
CA ALA A 66 -13.41 -2.31 1.20
C ALA A 66 -12.96 -2.58 2.64
N GLU A 67 -13.82 -3.13 3.49
CA GLU A 67 -13.47 -3.49 4.87
C GLU A 67 -12.37 -4.58 4.90
N ALA A 68 -12.48 -5.62 4.07
CA ALA A 68 -11.46 -6.65 3.96
C ALA A 68 -10.12 -6.08 3.45
N LEU A 69 -10.17 -5.20 2.44
CA LEU A 69 -9.00 -4.56 1.87
C LEU A 69 -8.31 -3.61 2.85
N ARG A 70 -9.08 -2.82 3.59
CA ARG A 70 -8.57 -1.93 4.64
C ARG A 70 -7.80 -2.73 5.70
N LYS A 71 -8.39 -3.82 6.21
CA LYS A 71 -7.72 -4.70 7.18
C LYS A 71 -6.44 -5.33 6.63
N ARG A 72 -6.43 -5.71 5.36
CA ARG A 72 -5.23 -6.22 4.68
C ARG A 72 -4.12 -5.16 4.65
N LEU A 73 -4.43 -3.92 4.28
CA LEU A 73 -3.48 -2.81 4.29
C LEU A 73 -2.98 -2.47 5.69
N GLU A 74 -3.85 -2.49 6.70
CA GLU A 74 -3.47 -2.30 8.11
C GLU A 74 -2.47 -3.37 8.57
N ALA A 75 -2.70 -4.64 8.21
CA ALA A 75 -1.76 -5.72 8.52
C ALA A 75 -0.40 -5.56 7.81
N LEU A 76 -0.39 -4.99 6.60
CA LEU A 76 0.83 -4.73 5.85
C LEU A 76 1.72 -3.66 6.50
N VAL A 77 1.18 -2.77 7.34
CA VAL A 77 1.97 -1.80 8.10
C VAL A 77 2.98 -2.52 9.01
N GLN A 78 2.52 -3.51 9.74
CA GLN A 78 3.37 -4.30 10.64
C GLN A 78 4.25 -5.28 9.86
N ALA A 79 3.71 -5.88 8.79
CA ALA A 79 4.44 -6.83 7.95
C ALA A 79 5.66 -6.19 7.26
N ASP A 80 5.58 -4.91 6.86
CA ASP A 80 6.72 -4.17 6.29
C ASP A 80 7.85 -4.03 7.31
N ALA A 81 7.53 -3.64 8.53
CA ALA A 81 8.50 -3.53 9.61
C ALA A 81 9.20 -4.88 9.88
N GLU A 82 8.44 -5.97 9.93
CA GLU A 82 8.96 -7.32 10.15
C GLU A 82 9.78 -7.85 8.97
N ALA A 83 9.41 -7.50 7.74
CA ALA A 83 10.17 -7.89 6.55
C ALA A 83 11.53 -7.18 6.46
N PHE A 84 11.65 -5.97 7.03
CA PHE A 84 12.90 -5.21 7.04
C PHE A 84 13.91 -5.71 8.08
N LEU A 85 13.47 -6.28 9.21
CA LEU A 85 14.37 -6.74 10.29
C LEU A 85 15.47 -7.70 9.81
N PRO A 86 15.20 -8.73 8.98
CA PRO A 86 16.22 -9.60 8.43
C PRO A 86 17.26 -8.87 7.58
N VAL A 87 16.85 -7.85 6.81
CA VAL A 87 17.77 -7.01 6.01
C VAL A 87 18.72 -6.26 6.92
N ALA A 88 18.18 -5.58 7.95
CA ALA A 88 18.98 -4.87 8.94
C ALA A 88 19.94 -5.80 9.70
N ALA A 89 19.53 -7.03 10.02
CA ALA A 89 20.38 -8.03 10.65
C ALA A 89 21.49 -8.51 9.69
N ALA A 90 21.19 -8.73 8.42
CA ALA A 90 22.18 -9.18 7.43
C ALA A 90 23.32 -8.17 7.25
N TYR A 91 23.05 -6.88 7.33
CA TYR A 91 24.09 -5.85 7.24
C TYR A 91 25.12 -5.94 8.38
N LYS A 92 24.73 -6.44 9.55
CA LYS A 92 25.60 -6.58 10.72
C LYS A 92 26.45 -7.86 10.71
N LEU A 93 26.21 -8.78 9.75
CA LEU A 93 26.99 -10.01 9.64
C LEU A 93 28.46 -9.70 9.30
N PRO A 94 29.42 -10.48 9.86
CA PRO A 94 30.86 -10.34 9.59
C PRO A 94 31.15 -10.58 8.09
N LYS A 95 32.25 -9.98 7.59
CA LYS A 95 32.67 -10.00 6.19
C LYS A 95 34.19 -10.08 5.99
N GLU A 96 34.92 -10.55 7.03
CA GLU A 96 36.38 -10.53 7.05
C GLU A 96 36.97 -11.68 6.22
N THR A 97 36.26 -12.82 6.10
CA THR A 97 36.73 -13.98 5.30
C THR A 97 35.83 -14.20 4.07
N PRO A 98 36.34 -14.89 3.03
CA PRO A 98 35.53 -15.24 1.85
C PRO A 98 34.26 -16.02 2.20
N GLU A 99 34.33 -16.93 3.17
CA GLU A 99 33.18 -17.73 3.64
C GLU A 99 32.13 -16.85 4.31
N GLN A 100 32.57 -15.89 5.13
CA GLN A 100 31.67 -14.91 5.78
C GLN A 100 31.01 -14.02 4.74
N GLN A 101 31.76 -13.55 3.74
CA GLN A 101 31.22 -12.75 2.64
C GLN A 101 30.15 -13.52 1.85
N ALA A 102 30.43 -14.77 1.48
CA ALA A 102 29.49 -15.63 0.78
C ALA A 102 28.20 -15.88 1.60
N ARG A 103 28.37 -16.19 2.89
CA ARG A 103 27.24 -16.36 3.80
C ARG A 103 26.41 -15.09 3.93
N LYS A 104 27.05 -13.94 4.12
CA LYS A 104 26.37 -12.63 4.21
C LYS A 104 25.58 -12.32 2.94
N ALA A 105 26.18 -12.53 1.77
CA ALA A 105 25.51 -12.31 0.49
C ALA A 105 24.25 -13.18 0.35
N ALA A 106 24.35 -14.48 0.66
CA ALA A 106 23.21 -15.40 0.58
C ALA A 106 22.09 -15.05 1.57
N VAL A 107 22.42 -14.62 2.78
CA VAL A 107 21.42 -14.19 3.79
C VAL A 107 20.76 -12.89 3.34
N LEU A 108 21.55 -11.92 2.86
CA LEU A 108 21.04 -10.63 2.39
C LEU A 108 20.10 -10.81 1.20
N GLU A 109 20.46 -11.65 0.21
CA GLU A 109 19.62 -11.92 -0.97
C GLU A 109 18.24 -12.42 -0.58
N LYS A 110 18.15 -13.42 0.30
CA LYS A 110 16.87 -13.93 0.82
C LYS A 110 16.08 -12.89 1.60
N ALA A 111 16.76 -12.03 2.35
CA ALA A 111 16.12 -10.98 3.11
C ALA A 111 15.53 -9.89 2.20
N LEU A 112 16.26 -9.52 1.12
CA LEU A 112 15.82 -8.54 0.14
C LEU A 112 14.60 -9.03 -0.66
N ASP A 113 14.58 -10.32 -1.05
CA ASP A 113 13.42 -10.92 -1.71
C ASP A 113 12.15 -10.78 -0.85
N ARG A 114 12.24 -11.13 0.44
CA ARG A 114 11.13 -10.94 1.39
C ARG A 114 10.75 -9.48 1.58
N ALA A 115 11.73 -8.58 1.61
CA ALA A 115 11.50 -7.14 1.75
C ALA A 115 10.89 -6.50 0.48
N CYS A 116 10.95 -7.16 -0.68
CA CYS A 116 10.24 -6.74 -1.89
C CYS A 116 8.78 -7.22 -1.92
N ALA A 117 8.49 -8.37 -1.29
CA ALA A 117 7.14 -8.97 -1.35
C ALA A 117 6.08 -8.06 -0.71
N VAL A 118 6.37 -7.46 0.45
CA VAL A 118 5.39 -6.61 1.17
C VAL A 118 5.06 -5.33 0.39
N PRO A 119 6.01 -4.53 -0.11
CA PRO A 119 5.70 -3.37 -0.94
C PRO A 119 4.91 -3.72 -2.21
N LEU A 120 5.18 -4.84 -2.87
CA LEU A 120 4.39 -5.31 -4.02
C LEU A 120 2.95 -5.66 -3.63
N GLU A 121 2.76 -6.24 -2.45
CA GLU A 121 1.44 -6.51 -1.89
C GLU A 121 0.68 -5.20 -1.57
N VAL A 122 1.36 -4.19 -1.00
CA VAL A 122 0.80 -2.85 -0.80
C VAL A 122 0.37 -2.24 -2.13
N MET A 123 1.21 -2.34 -3.18
CA MET A 123 0.87 -1.84 -4.51
C MET A 123 -0.38 -2.52 -5.08
N THR A 124 -0.47 -3.85 -4.95
CA THR A 124 -1.64 -4.62 -5.40
C THR A 124 -2.90 -4.19 -4.65
N ALA A 125 -2.83 -4.10 -3.34
CA ALA A 125 -3.95 -3.67 -2.50
C ALA A 125 -4.39 -2.23 -2.81
N CYS A 126 -3.44 -1.32 -3.06
CA CYS A 126 -3.76 0.05 -3.48
C CYS A 126 -4.44 0.10 -4.86
N GLY A 127 -4.06 -0.78 -5.80
CA GLY A 127 -4.76 -0.93 -7.09
C GLY A 127 -6.21 -1.34 -6.91
N GLU A 128 -6.47 -2.33 -6.06
CA GLU A 128 -7.84 -2.71 -5.67
C GLU A 128 -8.59 -1.53 -5.03
N GLY A 129 -7.91 -0.73 -4.19
CA GLY A 129 -8.47 0.47 -3.57
C GLY A 129 -8.86 1.55 -4.59
N ILE A 130 -8.04 1.76 -5.63
CA ILE A 130 -8.36 2.68 -6.75
C ILE A 130 -9.60 2.20 -7.50
N ALA A 131 -9.72 0.90 -7.77
CA ALA A 131 -10.88 0.32 -8.43
C ALA A 131 -12.16 0.51 -7.60
N LEU A 132 -12.09 0.27 -6.29
CA LEU A 132 -13.22 0.54 -5.37
C LEU A 132 -13.58 2.03 -5.35
N ALA A 133 -12.60 2.93 -5.32
CA ALA A 133 -12.83 4.38 -5.33
C ALA A 133 -13.56 4.81 -6.61
N ALA A 134 -13.25 4.23 -7.77
CA ALA A 134 -13.96 4.47 -9.02
C ALA A 134 -15.45 4.07 -8.94
N GLU A 135 -15.74 2.89 -8.40
CA GLU A 135 -17.13 2.44 -8.21
C GLU A 135 -17.89 3.31 -7.20
N TYR A 136 -17.24 3.75 -6.12
CA TYR A 136 -17.84 4.70 -5.17
C TYR A 136 -18.09 6.07 -5.78
N ALA A 137 -17.19 6.57 -6.65
CA ALA A 137 -17.38 7.83 -7.35
C ALA A 137 -18.57 7.79 -8.32
N GLU A 138 -18.80 6.64 -8.96
CA GLU A 138 -19.91 6.44 -9.91
C GLU A 138 -21.25 6.27 -9.20
N LYS A 139 -21.31 5.37 -8.20
CA LYS A 139 -22.57 4.88 -7.61
C LYS A 139 -22.92 5.54 -6.28
N GLY A 140 -21.95 6.12 -5.61
CA GLY A 140 -22.07 6.62 -4.25
C GLY A 140 -22.81 7.94 -4.14
N SER A 141 -22.99 8.38 -2.89
CA SER A 141 -23.64 9.64 -2.57
C SER A 141 -22.90 10.83 -3.21
N VAL A 142 -23.58 11.61 -4.03
CA VAL A 142 -23.05 12.84 -4.67
C VAL A 142 -22.40 13.79 -3.64
N LEU A 143 -22.97 13.87 -2.42
CA LEU A 143 -22.46 14.74 -1.36
C LEU A 143 -21.07 14.31 -0.82
N ALA A 144 -20.68 13.05 -1.04
CA ALA A 144 -19.40 12.51 -0.58
C ALA A 144 -18.51 12.09 -1.76
N ARG A 145 -18.82 12.49 -2.97
CA ARG A 145 -18.08 12.07 -4.17
C ARG A 145 -16.63 12.58 -4.17
N SER A 146 -16.38 13.75 -3.60
CA SER A 146 -15.03 14.27 -3.37
C SER A 146 -14.15 13.32 -2.52
N ASP A 147 -14.75 12.60 -1.56
CA ASP A 147 -14.02 11.65 -0.72
C ASP A 147 -13.61 10.40 -1.52
N ALA A 148 -14.39 10.00 -2.54
CA ALA A 148 -13.96 8.96 -3.47
C ALA A 148 -12.77 9.43 -4.33
N GLY A 149 -12.72 10.69 -4.73
CA GLY A 149 -11.55 11.31 -5.38
C GLY A 149 -10.30 11.29 -4.47
N CYS A 150 -10.46 11.69 -3.21
CA CYS A 150 -9.38 11.60 -2.21
C CYS A 150 -8.92 10.15 -1.99
N ALA A 151 -9.84 9.19 -1.92
CA ALA A 151 -9.53 7.76 -1.79
C ALA A 151 -8.62 7.28 -2.93
N ALA A 152 -8.97 7.61 -4.19
CA ALA A 152 -8.15 7.27 -5.35
C ALA A 152 -6.76 7.89 -5.30
N LEU A 153 -6.65 9.18 -4.92
CA LEU A 153 -5.38 9.88 -4.80
C LEU A 153 -4.49 9.32 -3.68
N PHE A 154 -5.06 8.97 -2.52
CA PHE A 154 -4.30 8.37 -1.43
C PHE A 154 -3.78 6.98 -1.82
N CYS A 155 -4.61 6.13 -2.43
CA CYS A 155 -4.18 4.84 -2.93
C CYS A 155 -3.12 4.98 -4.05
N LYS A 156 -3.24 5.96 -4.95
CA LYS A 156 -2.23 6.25 -5.97
C LYS A 156 -0.90 6.64 -5.34
N ALA A 157 -0.89 7.59 -4.41
CA ALA A 157 0.32 8.03 -3.72
C ALA A 157 0.98 6.88 -2.95
N ALA A 158 0.18 6.08 -2.23
CA ALA A 158 0.64 4.91 -1.50
C ALA A 158 1.27 3.85 -2.43
N MET A 159 0.63 3.57 -3.56
CA MET A 159 1.15 2.65 -4.59
C MET A 159 2.51 3.12 -5.13
N GLN A 160 2.61 4.39 -5.50
CA GLN A 160 3.86 4.96 -6.05
C GLN A 160 4.98 4.95 -5.00
N ALA A 161 4.67 5.28 -3.74
CA ALA A 161 5.63 5.24 -2.65
C ALA A 161 6.09 3.80 -2.34
N ALA A 162 5.18 2.82 -2.32
CA ALA A 162 5.53 1.41 -2.18
C ALA A 162 6.44 0.92 -3.32
N GLY A 163 6.21 1.37 -4.56
CA GLY A 163 7.08 1.07 -5.71
C GLY A 163 8.53 1.56 -5.52
N LEU A 164 8.74 2.67 -4.82
CA LEU A 164 10.10 3.13 -4.48
C LEU A 164 10.78 2.15 -3.51
N ASN A 165 10.03 1.55 -2.58
CA ASN A 165 10.58 0.55 -1.65
C ASN A 165 10.95 -0.75 -2.37
N VAL A 166 10.20 -1.17 -3.40
CA VAL A 166 10.63 -2.27 -4.29
C VAL A 166 11.98 -1.92 -4.91
N LYS A 167 12.11 -0.76 -5.58
CA LYS A 167 13.34 -0.34 -6.27
C LYS A 167 14.57 -0.21 -5.36
N VAL A 168 14.39 0.23 -4.12
CA VAL A 168 15.50 0.31 -3.15
C VAL A 168 16.04 -1.09 -2.83
N ASN A 169 15.17 -2.08 -2.66
CA ASN A 169 15.57 -3.44 -2.34
C ASN A 169 16.15 -4.16 -3.55
N THR A 170 15.54 -4.08 -4.73
CA THR A 170 16.01 -4.76 -5.96
C THR A 170 17.40 -4.30 -6.40
N ARG A 171 17.73 -3.01 -6.22
CA ARG A 171 19.07 -2.49 -6.52
C ARG A 171 20.18 -3.20 -5.74
N LEU A 172 19.88 -3.72 -4.55
CA LEU A 172 20.82 -4.39 -3.66
C LEU A 172 20.90 -5.90 -3.92
N MET A 173 19.96 -6.48 -4.70
CA MET A 173 19.93 -7.89 -5.04
C MET A 173 21.08 -8.26 -5.97
N ALA A 174 21.67 -9.44 -5.76
CA ALA A 174 22.68 -10.01 -6.62
C ALA A 174 22.06 -10.67 -7.87
N ASP A 175 20.91 -11.34 -7.71
CA ASP A 175 20.13 -11.90 -8.82
C ASP A 175 19.40 -10.79 -9.57
N LYS A 176 20.05 -10.29 -10.63
CA LYS A 176 19.51 -9.21 -11.45
C LYS A 176 18.29 -9.63 -12.25
N ALA A 177 18.21 -10.88 -12.70
CA ALA A 177 17.04 -11.36 -13.44
C ALA A 177 15.80 -11.39 -12.55
N HIS A 178 15.93 -11.83 -11.29
CA HIS A 178 14.84 -11.80 -10.33
C HIS A 178 14.47 -10.36 -9.93
N ALA A 179 15.46 -9.49 -9.69
CA ALA A 179 15.25 -8.08 -9.42
C ALA A 179 14.45 -7.38 -10.54
N ASP A 180 14.85 -7.60 -11.81
CA ASP A 180 14.17 -7.05 -12.98
C ASP A 180 12.71 -7.54 -13.09
N ALA A 181 12.44 -8.81 -12.75
CA ALA A 181 11.08 -9.36 -12.72
C ALA A 181 10.20 -8.69 -11.66
N LEU A 182 10.74 -8.41 -10.47
CA LEU A 182 10.02 -7.69 -9.40
C LEU A 182 9.74 -6.23 -9.80
N GLU A 183 10.72 -5.55 -10.41
CA GLU A 183 10.52 -4.18 -10.91
C GLU A 183 9.50 -4.14 -12.06
N ALA A 184 9.55 -5.06 -13.00
CA ALA A 184 8.58 -5.16 -14.08
C ALA A 184 7.15 -5.35 -13.54
N ARG A 185 6.98 -6.15 -12.48
CA ARG A 185 5.69 -6.31 -11.80
C ARG A 185 5.20 -5.00 -11.17
N ALA A 186 6.08 -4.26 -10.50
CA ALA A 186 5.75 -2.96 -9.94
C ALA A 186 5.36 -1.95 -11.03
N GLU A 187 6.08 -1.92 -12.15
CA GLU A 187 5.77 -1.04 -13.28
C GLU A 187 4.45 -1.39 -13.96
N GLN A 188 4.11 -2.67 -14.08
CA GLN A 188 2.80 -3.10 -14.57
C GLN A 188 1.66 -2.56 -13.71
N LEU A 189 1.76 -2.68 -12.38
CA LEU A 189 0.76 -2.15 -11.46
C LEU A 189 0.62 -0.64 -11.58
N LEU A 190 1.73 0.10 -11.67
CA LEU A 190 1.70 1.55 -11.87
C LEU A 190 1.04 1.93 -13.21
N ALA A 191 1.41 1.25 -14.30
CA ALA A 191 0.87 1.52 -15.63
C ALA A 191 -0.63 1.24 -15.71
N GLU A 192 -1.12 0.25 -14.97
CA GLU A 192 -2.53 -0.13 -14.92
C GLU A 192 -3.36 0.85 -14.09
N PHE A 193 -2.94 1.13 -12.85
CA PHE A 193 -3.81 1.78 -11.86
C PHE A 193 -3.60 3.30 -11.73
N VAL A 194 -2.41 3.83 -12.00
CA VAL A 194 -2.19 5.29 -11.90
C VAL A 194 -3.12 6.07 -12.83
N PRO A 195 -3.28 5.70 -14.12
CA PRO A 195 -4.23 6.37 -14.99
C PRO A 195 -5.70 6.22 -14.55
N GLN A 196 -6.04 5.13 -13.84
CA GLN A 196 -7.39 4.95 -13.31
C GLN A 196 -7.66 5.96 -12.19
N ALA A 197 -6.72 6.12 -11.25
CA ALA A 197 -6.84 7.11 -10.18
C ALA A 197 -6.96 8.53 -10.74
N ASP A 198 -6.19 8.86 -11.77
CA ASP A 198 -6.26 10.17 -12.44
C ASP A 198 -7.62 10.42 -13.08
N ARG A 199 -8.23 9.40 -13.70
CA ARG A 199 -9.60 9.50 -14.23
C ARG A 199 -10.62 9.72 -13.12
N VAL A 200 -10.53 9.02 -12.00
CA VAL A 200 -11.43 9.24 -10.86
C VAL A 200 -11.34 10.69 -10.38
N TYR A 201 -10.11 11.19 -10.18
CA TYR A 201 -9.88 12.58 -9.80
C TYR A 201 -10.49 13.57 -10.80
N GLN A 202 -10.24 13.39 -12.08
CA GLN A 202 -10.78 14.26 -13.13
C GLN A 202 -12.32 14.25 -13.17
N THR A 203 -12.94 13.08 -13.03
CA THR A 203 -14.40 12.95 -12.99
C THR A 203 -14.98 13.74 -11.83
N VAL A 204 -14.38 13.62 -10.65
CA VAL A 204 -14.86 14.29 -9.43
C VAL A 204 -14.58 15.80 -9.46
N SER A 205 -13.46 16.24 -10.07
CA SER A 205 -13.04 17.64 -10.09
C SER A 205 -13.83 18.49 -11.08
N ASN A 206 -14.46 17.88 -12.09
CA ASN A 206 -15.19 18.60 -13.16
C ASN A 206 -16.69 18.73 -12.88
N GLU A 207 -17.17 18.27 -11.73
CA GLU A 207 -18.56 18.40 -11.26
C GLU A 207 -18.74 19.59 -10.31
#